data_f1044642f52296c64156fdc48a5c6db6
#
_entry.id   f1044642f52296c64156fdc48a5c6db6
#
_cell.length_a   1.000
_cell.length_b   1.000
_cell.length_c   1.000
_cell.angle_alpha   90.00
_cell.angle_beta   90.00
_cell.angle_gamma   90.00
#
_symmetry.space_group_name_H-M   'P 1'
#
loop_
_entity.id
_entity.type
_entity.pdbx_description
1 polymer ?
#
loop_
_entity_poly.entity_id
_entity_poly.type
_entity_poly.pdbx_seq_one_letter_code
_entity_poly.pdbx_strand_id
1 'polypeptide(L)'
;MYKEKLFLWEYPPYINYASNQFTPSITSYEINDKKTVVIVCPGGGYGGKADHEKEPIAQMFNEHGINAFTLDYSVMPCHKFAPLSDVQRAIRMLRSKGYEKIAVCGFSAGGHLTCTSATLYNFEAYPKSDEIDEFSARPDAFIPCYPVVTMEESFTHMGSRQNLLSDEWHDEKLVKLFSNEQNVTKDTPPCFIWHTATDEAVPVKNSFALAEALSQNNVYFELHIFPEGCHGLGLAYDHQDIKVWSDCACTFLKKLGF
;
A
#
# COMPACT_ATOMS: atom_id res chain seq x y z
N MET A 1 2.82 22.32 -11.29
CA MET A 1 2.72 20.87 -11.63
C MET A 1 1.27 20.62 -12.05
N TYR A 2 1.06 20.07 -13.25
CA TYR A 2 -0.29 19.69 -13.69
C TYR A 2 -0.62 18.35 -13.01
N LYS A 3 -1.78 18.29 -12.34
CA LYS A 3 -2.27 17.09 -11.68
C LYS A 3 -3.43 16.55 -12.51
N GLU A 4 -3.28 15.34 -12.99
CA GLU A 4 -4.34 14.63 -13.70
C GLU A 4 -4.97 13.59 -12.78
N LYS A 5 -6.29 13.58 -12.71
CA LYS A 5 -7.05 12.54 -12.02
C LYS A 5 -7.54 11.52 -13.03
N LEU A 6 -7.14 10.26 -12.86
CA LEU A 6 -7.51 9.14 -13.71
C LEU A 6 -8.41 8.19 -12.93
N PHE A 7 -9.60 7.93 -13.40
CA PHE A 7 -10.49 6.93 -12.83
C PHE A 7 -10.01 5.53 -13.22
N LEU A 8 -10.00 4.61 -12.25
CA LEU A 8 -9.52 3.24 -12.48
C LEU A 8 -10.51 2.40 -13.29
N TRP A 9 -11.78 2.72 -13.17
CA TRP A 9 -12.89 1.96 -13.73
C TRP A 9 -13.88 2.87 -14.44
N GLU A 10 -14.40 2.42 -15.55
CA GLU A 10 -15.66 2.95 -16.09
C GLU A 10 -16.83 2.47 -15.23
N TYR A 11 -16.81 1.16 -14.88
CA TYR A 11 -17.74 0.51 -13.95
C TYR A 11 -16.96 -0.33 -12.94
N PRO A 12 -16.84 0.11 -11.67
CA PRO A 12 -16.16 -0.67 -10.64
C PRO A 12 -16.77 -2.06 -10.45
N PRO A 13 -15.95 -3.11 -10.28
CA PRO A 13 -16.45 -4.50 -10.22
C PRO A 13 -17.34 -4.79 -9.01
N TYR A 14 -17.30 -3.93 -7.98
CA TYR A 14 -18.04 -4.08 -6.73
C TYR A 14 -19.05 -2.95 -6.48
N ILE A 15 -19.66 -2.45 -7.54
CA ILE A 15 -20.56 -1.28 -7.50
C ILE A 15 -21.77 -1.44 -6.56
N ASN A 16 -22.22 -2.68 -6.34
CA ASN A 16 -23.41 -2.98 -5.52
C ASN A 16 -23.18 -2.77 -4.01
N TYR A 17 -21.94 -2.59 -3.58
CA TYR A 17 -21.59 -2.35 -2.18
C TYR A 17 -21.29 -0.88 -1.90
N ALA A 18 -21.01 -0.10 -2.94
CA ALA A 18 -20.83 1.34 -2.82
C ALA A 18 -22.19 2.03 -2.98
N SER A 19 -22.90 2.19 -1.87
CA SER A 19 -24.12 3.02 -1.83
C SER A 19 -23.87 4.50 -2.19
N ASN A 20 -22.59 4.88 -2.38
CA ASN A 20 -22.13 6.22 -2.72
C ASN A 20 -21.39 6.16 -4.04
N GLN A 21 -21.64 7.14 -4.90
CA GLN A 21 -21.05 7.38 -6.23
C GLN A 21 -19.50 7.55 -6.22
N PHE A 22 -18.81 6.82 -5.34
CA PHE A 22 -17.36 6.86 -5.26
C PHE A 22 -16.75 6.00 -6.37
N THR A 23 -15.91 6.60 -7.20
CA THR A 23 -15.14 5.90 -8.22
C THR A 23 -13.67 5.97 -7.87
N PRO A 24 -13.00 4.82 -7.62
CA PRO A 24 -11.57 4.77 -7.34
C PRO A 24 -10.75 5.44 -8.44
N SER A 25 -9.68 6.12 -8.05
CA SER A 25 -8.88 6.92 -8.97
C SER A 25 -7.43 7.05 -8.51
N ILE A 26 -6.56 7.38 -9.47
CA ILE A 26 -5.20 7.82 -9.17
C ILE A 26 -5.03 9.29 -9.59
N THR A 27 -4.24 10.04 -8.82
CA THR A 27 -3.90 11.43 -9.16
C THR A 27 -2.40 11.52 -9.40
N SER A 28 -1.99 12.05 -10.56
CA SER A 28 -0.60 12.13 -10.99
C SER A 28 0.16 13.26 -10.28
N TYR A 29 1.44 12.97 -9.99
CA TYR A 29 2.48 13.89 -9.53
C TYR A 29 3.74 13.57 -10.35
N GLU A 30 3.65 13.77 -11.67
CA GLU A 30 4.74 13.50 -12.60
C GLU A 30 5.63 14.72 -12.77
N ILE A 31 6.95 14.53 -12.69
CA ILE A 31 7.97 15.59 -12.77
C ILE A 31 8.98 15.36 -13.90
N ASN A 32 8.99 14.18 -14.49
CA ASN A 32 9.94 13.81 -15.53
C ASN A 32 9.40 12.63 -16.38
N ASP A 33 10.08 12.32 -17.49
CA ASP A 33 9.69 11.27 -18.43
C ASP A 33 10.20 9.87 -18.03
N LYS A 34 10.75 9.68 -16.81
CA LYS A 34 11.19 8.37 -16.34
C LYS A 34 10.04 7.39 -16.29
N LYS A 35 10.33 6.14 -16.62
CA LYS A 35 9.36 5.03 -16.57
C LYS A 35 9.31 4.31 -15.22
N THR A 36 9.60 5.06 -14.16
CA THR A 36 9.58 4.59 -12.76
C THR A 36 8.63 5.45 -11.94
N VAL A 37 7.85 4.84 -11.04
CA VAL A 37 6.82 5.55 -10.30
C VAL A 37 6.50 4.89 -8.96
N VAL A 38 6.03 5.68 -8.00
CA VAL A 38 5.48 5.20 -6.72
C VAL A 38 3.99 5.49 -6.65
N ILE A 39 3.18 4.47 -6.31
CA ILE A 39 1.77 4.62 -5.95
C ILE A 39 1.69 4.81 -4.44
N VAL A 40 1.05 5.87 -3.97
CA VAL A 40 0.88 6.18 -2.55
C VAL A 40 -0.52 5.80 -2.07
N CYS A 41 -0.60 4.93 -1.07
CA CYS A 41 -1.82 4.43 -0.43
C CYS A 41 -1.95 5.01 0.98
N PRO A 42 -2.79 6.01 1.23
CA PRO A 42 -2.94 6.60 2.56
C PRO A 42 -3.58 5.62 3.56
N GLY A 43 -3.32 5.82 4.85
CA GLY A 43 -3.99 5.13 5.94
C GLY A 43 -5.39 5.63 6.21
N GLY A 44 -5.99 5.16 7.30
CA GLY A 44 -7.34 5.53 7.74
C GLY A 44 -8.19 4.33 8.14
N GLY A 45 -7.57 3.21 8.52
CA GLY A 45 -8.25 2.04 9.08
C GLY A 45 -9.24 1.35 8.15
N TYR A 46 -9.16 1.54 6.84
CA TYR A 46 -10.17 1.16 5.83
C TYR A 46 -11.55 1.82 6.03
N GLY A 47 -11.69 2.75 6.99
CA GLY A 47 -12.90 3.55 7.19
C GLY A 47 -12.81 4.96 6.62
N GLY A 48 -11.62 5.38 6.22
CA GLY A 48 -11.32 6.68 5.65
C GLY A 48 -9.94 6.71 5.02
N LYS A 49 -9.47 7.92 4.69
CA LYS A 49 -8.15 8.15 4.07
C LYS A 49 -7.52 9.43 4.63
N ALA A 50 -6.32 9.31 5.20
CA ALA A 50 -5.60 10.40 5.84
C ALA A 50 -4.94 11.32 4.80
N ASP A 51 -5.30 12.60 4.79
CA ASP A 51 -4.83 13.55 3.76
C ASP A 51 -3.33 13.83 3.85
N HIS A 52 -2.74 13.83 5.05
CA HIS A 52 -1.31 14.05 5.26
C HIS A 52 -0.43 12.90 4.74
N GLU A 53 -1.03 11.75 4.43
CA GLU A 53 -0.38 10.57 3.85
C GLU A 53 -0.63 10.43 2.34
N LYS A 54 -1.13 11.48 1.67
CA LYS A 54 -1.41 11.53 0.23
C LYS A 54 -0.42 12.43 -0.50
N GLU A 55 -0.87 13.66 -0.80
CA GLU A 55 -0.09 14.65 -1.55
C GLU A 55 1.27 14.96 -0.93
N PRO A 56 1.42 15.17 0.39
CA PRO A 56 2.73 15.44 0.97
C PRO A 56 3.75 14.31 0.69
N ILE A 57 3.30 13.06 0.70
CA ILE A 57 4.14 11.90 0.39
C ILE A 57 4.52 11.87 -1.10
N ALA A 58 3.56 12.13 -2.00
CA ALA A 58 3.84 12.21 -3.42
C ALA A 58 4.86 13.32 -3.75
N GLN A 59 4.73 14.47 -3.09
CA GLN A 59 5.67 15.58 -3.23
C GLN A 59 7.06 15.23 -2.70
N MET A 60 7.15 14.51 -1.58
CA MET A 60 8.43 14.01 -1.05
C MET A 60 9.14 13.11 -2.08
N PHE A 61 8.44 12.18 -2.74
CA PHE A 61 9.04 11.39 -3.82
C PHE A 61 9.49 12.26 -4.99
N ASN A 62 8.72 13.29 -5.34
CA ASN A 62 9.09 14.25 -6.39
C ASN A 62 10.37 15.01 -6.04
N GLU A 63 10.55 15.45 -4.79
CA GLU A 63 11.78 16.10 -4.30
C GLU A 63 13.02 15.21 -4.47
N HIS A 64 12.84 13.88 -4.43
CA HIS A 64 13.88 12.89 -4.69
C HIS A 64 14.03 12.48 -6.16
N GLY A 65 13.28 13.11 -7.07
CA GLY A 65 13.33 12.88 -8.52
C GLY A 65 12.56 11.65 -9.00
N ILE A 66 11.60 11.16 -8.20
CA ILE A 66 10.77 9.99 -8.49
C ILE A 66 9.33 10.46 -8.77
N ASN A 67 8.73 10.01 -9.88
CA ASN A 67 7.31 10.25 -10.17
C ASN A 67 6.43 9.53 -9.15
N ALA A 68 5.27 10.12 -8.82
CA ALA A 68 4.34 9.54 -7.90
C ALA A 68 2.89 9.67 -8.37
N PHE A 69 2.03 8.77 -7.88
CA PHE A 69 0.58 8.87 -7.95
C PHE A 69 0.00 8.61 -6.57
N THR A 70 -1.04 9.35 -6.19
CA THR A 70 -1.84 9.00 -5.00
C THR A 70 -3.02 8.14 -5.42
N LEU A 71 -3.28 7.06 -4.68
CA LEU A 71 -4.42 6.17 -4.92
C LEU A 71 -5.57 6.53 -3.98
N ASP A 72 -6.70 6.84 -4.58
CA ASP A 72 -7.97 7.02 -3.89
C ASP A 72 -8.75 5.70 -4.01
N TYR A 73 -8.42 4.74 -3.15
CA TYR A 73 -8.96 3.38 -3.16
C TYR A 73 -10.27 3.26 -2.38
N SER A 74 -11.04 2.20 -2.61
CA SER A 74 -12.29 1.90 -1.91
C SER A 74 -12.05 1.66 -0.41
N VAL A 75 -12.89 2.25 0.43
CA VAL A 75 -12.94 2.06 1.87
C VAL A 75 -14.37 1.75 2.31
N MET A 76 -14.58 1.28 3.53
CA MET A 76 -15.90 0.98 4.08
C MET A 76 -16.89 2.15 3.85
N PRO A 77 -18.16 1.85 3.43
CA PRO A 77 -18.70 0.52 3.10
C PRO A 77 -18.29 0.08 1.68
N CYS A 78 -17.53 -1.01 1.57
CA CYS A 78 -17.16 -1.61 0.30
C CYS A 78 -16.97 -3.13 0.43
N HIS A 79 -16.90 -3.83 -0.70
CA HIS A 79 -16.56 -5.24 -0.71
C HIS A 79 -15.11 -5.45 -0.26
N LYS A 80 -14.83 -6.50 0.52
CA LYS A 80 -13.49 -6.81 1.08
C LYS A 80 -12.35 -6.88 0.04
N PHE A 81 -12.67 -7.24 -1.19
CA PHE A 81 -11.69 -7.27 -2.29
C PHE A 81 -11.59 -5.96 -3.06
N ALA A 82 -12.48 -4.98 -2.83
CA ALA A 82 -12.44 -3.73 -3.57
C ALA A 82 -11.12 -2.96 -3.42
N PRO A 83 -10.54 -2.78 -2.21
CA PRO A 83 -9.24 -2.12 -2.08
C PRO A 83 -8.13 -2.83 -2.85
N LEU A 84 -8.07 -4.17 -2.80
CA LEU A 84 -7.08 -4.97 -3.54
C LEU A 84 -7.30 -4.83 -5.05
N SER A 85 -8.54 -4.87 -5.52
CA SER A 85 -8.88 -4.66 -6.93
C SER A 85 -8.40 -3.30 -7.42
N ASP A 86 -8.60 -2.26 -6.63
CA ASP A 86 -8.23 -0.89 -6.99
C ASP A 86 -6.71 -0.73 -7.11
N VAL A 87 -5.92 -1.27 -6.17
CA VAL A 87 -4.45 -1.19 -6.28
C VAL A 87 -3.91 -2.06 -7.41
N GLN A 88 -4.47 -3.26 -7.63
CA GLN A 88 -4.10 -4.10 -8.76
C GLN A 88 -4.40 -3.39 -10.10
N ARG A 89 -5.57 -2.76 -10.20
CA ARG A 89 -5.96 -1.99 -11.40
C ARG A 89 -5.08 -0.77 -11.61
N ALA A 90 -4.72 -0.05 -10.54
CA ALA A 90 -3.80 1.09 -10.63
C ALA A 90 -2.42 0.67 -11.16
N ILE A 91 -1.86 -0.44 -10.67
CA ILE A 91 -0.59 -0.98 -11.17
C ILE A 91 -0.70 -1.36 -12.65
N ARG A 92 -1.73 -2.10 -13.04
CA ARG A 92 -1.97 -2.50 -14.43
C ARG A 92 -2.15 -1.30 -15.36
N MET A 93 -2.91 -0.29 -14.92
CA MET A 93 -3.12 0.95 -15.69
C MET A 93 -1.79 1.70 -15.91
N LEU A 94 -0.93 1.80 -14.91
CA LEU A 94 0.38 2.44 -15.08
C LEU A 94 1.29 1.60 -15.99
N ARG A 95 1.25 0.27 -15.90
CA ARG A 95 1.93 -0.62 -16.85
C ARG A 95 1.48 -0.38 -18.29
N SER A 96 0.17 -0.28 -18.53
CA SER A 96 -0.39 -0.03 -19.87
C SER A 96 0.03 1.34 -20.42
N LYS A 97 0.33 2.30 -19.54
CA LYS A 97 0.88 3.62 -19.90
C LYS A 97 2.41 3.61 -20.11
N GLY A 98 3.06 2.45 -20.00
CA GLY A 98 4.48 2.26 -20.27
C GLY A 98 5.40 2.47 -19.06
N TYR A 99 4.89 2.50 -17.83
CA TYR A 99 5.74 2.46 -16.64
C TYR A 99 6.36 1.07 -16.49
N GLU A 100 7.68 1.03 -16.36
CA GLU A 100 8.47 -0.21 -16.30
C GLU A 100 8.70 -0.69 -14.87
N LYS A 101 8.85 0.26 -13.93
CA LYS A 101 8.99 -0.03 -12.49
C LYS A 101 7.96 0.73 -11.69
N ILE A 102 7.20 0.00 -10.90
CA ILE A 102 6.13 0.53 -10.06
C ILE A 102 6.35 0.05 -8.63
N ALA A 103 6.57 0.99 -7.70
CA ALA A 103 6.55 0.70 -6.28
C ALA A 103 5.20 1.11 -5.69
N VAL A 104 4.79 0.44 -4.61
CA VAL A 104 3.62 0.84 -3.81
C VAL A 104 4.11 1.24 -2.43
N CYS A 105 3.76 2.45 -1.99
CA CYS A 105 4.06 2.97 -0.65
C CYS A 105 2.75 3.21 0.09
N GLY A 106 2.62 2.74 1.32
CA GLY A 106 1.38 2.96 2.05
C GLY A 106 1.54 2.94 3.56
N PHE A 107 0.57 3.53 4.22
CA PHE A 107 0.62 3.90 5.63
C PHE A 107 -0.49 3.20 6.41
N SER A 108 -0.19 2.62 7.58
CA SER A 108 -1.21 2.02 8.46
C SER A 108 -2.05 0.95 7.71
N ALA A 109 -3.36 1.16 7.55
CA ALA A 109 -4.23 0.33 6.72
C ALA A 109 -3.86 0.41 5.22
N GLY A 110 -3.37 1.56 4.72
CA GLY A 110 -2.76 1.68 3.39
C GLY A 110 -1.45 0.90 3.29
N GLY A 111 -0.71 0.76 4.40
CA GLY A 111 0.43 -0.14 4.54
C GLY A 111 0.01 -1.61 4.43
N HIS A 112 -1.13 -1.97 5.00
CA HIS A 112 -1.73 -3.29 4.79
C HIS A 112 -2.06 -3.54 3.32
N LEU A 113 -2.74 -2.57 2.67
CA LEU A 113 -3.05 -2.65 1.24
C LEU A 113 -1.77 -2.78 0.39
N THR A 114 -0.72 -2.07 0.76
CA THR A 114 0.61 -2.16 0.14
C THR A 114 1.20 -3.56 0.26
N CYS A 115 1.17 -4.16 1.45
CA CYS A 115 1.58 -5.55 1.66
C CYS A 115 0.71 -6.53 0.85
N THR A 116 -0.62 -6.33 0.88
CA THR A 116 -1.57 -7.18 0.13
C THR A 116 -1.30 -7.12 -1.38
N SER A 117 -1.00 -5.92 -1.92
CA SER A 117 -0.64 -5.76 -3.34
C SER A 117 0.63 -6.54 -3.73
N ALA A 118 1.56 -6.72 -2.78
CA ALA A 118 2.83 -7.39 -3.00
C ALA A 118 2.77 -8.91 -2.77
N THR A 119 1.91 -9.38 -1.86
CA THR A 119 1.80 -10.80 -1.49
C THR A 119 0.69 -11.52 -2.24
N LEU A 120 -0.38 -10.80 -2.63
CA LEU A 120 -1.53 -11.33 -3.37
C LEU A 120 -1.64 -10.77 -4.80
N TYR A 121 -0.53 -10.39 -5.42
CA TYR A 121 -0.54 -9.81 -6.77
C TYR A 121 -1.14 -10.75 -7.84
N ASN A 122 -1.06 -12.07 -7.63
CA ASN A 122 -1.65 -13.10 -8.51
C ASN A 122 -3.08 -13.50 -8.11
N PHE A 123 -3.60 -12.97 -7.01
CA PHE A 123 -4.97 -13.26 -6.60
C PHE A 123 -5.95 -12.54 -7.53
N GLU A 124 -6.92 -13.25 -8.07
CA GLU A 124 -7.98 -12.68 -8.92
C GLU A 124 -9.00 -11.95 -8.05
N ALA A 125 -8.68 -10.72 -7.65
CA ALA A 125 -9.55 -9.91 -6.82
C ALA A 125 -10.81 -9.44 -7.58
N TYR A 126 -10.78 -9.46 -8.92
CA TYR A 126 -11.89 -9.12 -9.80
C TYR A 126 -11.76 -9.84 -11.16
N PRO A 127 -12.86 -10.06 -11.89
CA PRO A 127 -12.81 -10.64 -13.22
C PRO A 127 -12.20 -9.64 -14.23
N LYS A 128 -11.35 -10.12 -15.11
CA LYS A 128 -10.79 -9.30 -16.21
C LYS A 128 -11.90 -8.68 -17.03
N SER A 129 -11.77 -7.39 -17.38
CA SER A 129 -12.79 -6.61 -18.07
C SER A 129 -12.31 -5.96 -19.37
N ASP A 130 -11.02 -5.67 -19.51
CA ASP A 130 -10.44 -5.00 -20.67
C ASP A 130 -8.95 -5.33 -20.86
N GLU A 131 -8.29 -4.71 -21.85
CA GLU A 131 -6.88 -4.92 -22.20
C GLU A 131 -5.91 -4.52 -21.10
N ILE A 132 -6.29 -3.59 -20.20
CA ILE A 132 -5.45 -3.18 -19.05
C ILE A 132 -5.26 -4.37 -18.11
N ASP A 133 -6.23 -5.26 -18.01
CA ASP A 133 -6.19 -6.40 -17.11
C ASP A 133 -5.25 -7.52 -17.57
N GLU A 134 -4.71 -7.43 -18.79
CA GLU A 134 -3.67 -8.34 -19.27
C GLU A 134 -2.28 -8.01 -18.73
N PHE A 135 -2.07 -6.79 -18.22
CA PHE A 135 -0.81 -6.40 -17.59
C PHE A 135 -0.66 -7.03 -16.20
N SER A 136 0.59 -7.20 -15.76
CA SER A 136 0.90 -7.69 -14.41
C SER A 136 0.48 -6.70 -13.33
N ALA A 137 -0.18 -7.19 -12.28
CA ALA A 137 -0.47 -6.41 -11.08
C ALA A 137 0.67 -6.48 -10.03
N ARG A 138 1.79 -7.18 -10.31
CA ARG A 138 2.91 -7.30 -9.38
C ARG A 138 3.67 -5.99 -9.33
N PRO A 139 3.82 -5.35 -8.13
CA PRO A 139 4.73 -4.21 -7.98
C PRO A 139 6.20 -4.67 -8.05
N ASP A 140 7.11 -3.73 -8.33
CA ASP A 140 8.56 -4.00 -8.38
C ASP A 140 9.25 -3.77 -7.03
N ALA A 141 8.61 -3.03 -6.14
CA ALA A 141 8.98 -2.83 -4.74
C ALA A 141 7.75 -2.42 -3.92
N PHE A 142 7.82 -2.57 -2.60
CA PHE A 142 6.78 -2.06 -1.72
C PHE A 142 7.35 -1.47 -0.42
N ILE A 143 6.68 -0.42 0.07
CA ILE A 143 7.12 0.41 1.19
C ILE A 143 5.99 0.53 2.20
N PRO A 144 5.77 -0.45 3.08
CA PRO A 144 4.79 -0.35 4.16
C PRO A 144 5.36 0.47 5.33
N CYS A 145 4.63 1.54 5.68
CA CYS A 145 4.96 2.49 6.74
C CYS A 145 4.04 2.22 7.93
N TYR A 146 4.59 1.91 9.10
CA TYR A 146 3.84 1.48 10.30
C TYR A 146 2.59 0.65 9.98
N PRO A 147 2.79 -0.42 9.19
CA PRO A 147 1.67 -1.11 8.56
C PRO A 147 0.89 -1.97 9.54
N VAL A 148 -0.41 -2.08 9.32
CA VAL A 148 -1.11 -3.31 9.66
C VAL A 148 -0.61 -4.39 8.72
N VAL A 149 -0.31 -5.59 9.20
CA VAL A 149 0.21 -6.70 8.38
C VAL A 149 -0.65 -7.93 8.56
N THR A 150 -0.85 -8.34 9.81
CA THR A 150 -1.71 -9.48 10.15
C THR A 150 -3.16 -9.05 10.34
N MET A 151 -4.07 -9.97 10.08
CA MET A 151 -5.47 -9.89 10.51
C MET A 151 -5.76 -10.81 11.72
N GLU A 152 -4.73 -11.52 12.23
CA GLU A 152 -4.84 -12.33 13.44
C GLU A 152 -5.05 -11.44 14.67
N GLU A 153 -5.97 -11.85 15.55
CA GLU A 153 -6.43 -11.03 16.68
C GLU A 153 -5.32 -10.63 17.67
N SER A 154 -4.26 -11.44 17.75
CA SER A 154 -3.22 -11.28 18.77
C SER A 154 -2.46 -9.96 18.72
N PHE A 155 -2.32 -9.33 17.55
CA PHE A 155 -1.64 -8.03 17.39
C PHE A 155 -2.09 -7.23 16.14
N THR A 156 -3.25 -7.55 15.55
CA THR A 156 -3.83 -6.74 14.48
C THR A 156 -4.34 -5.40 14.99
N HIS A 157 -4.54 -4.43 14.09
CA HIS A 157 -5.41 -3.30 14.34
C HIS A 157 -6.87 -3.72 14.06
N MET A 158 -7.62 -4.01 15.12
CA MET A 158 -8.96 -4.60 15.01
C MET A 158 -9.93 -3.75 14.17
N GLY A 159 -9.84 -2.41 14.26
CA GLY A 159 -10.67 -1.51 13.44
C GLY A 159 -10.43 -1.70 11.94
N SER A 160 -9.19 -1.88 11.52
CA SER A 160 -8.86 -2.18 10.11
C SER A 160 -9.42 -3.51 9.65
N ARG A 161 -9.31 -4.56 10.49
CA ARG A 161 -9.87 -5.88 10.20
C ARG A 161 -11.39 -5.82 10.03
N GLN A 162 -12.08 -5.18 10.95
CA GLN A 162 -13.55 -5.04 10.90
C GLN A 162 -14.01 -4.23 9.69
N ASN A 163 -13.34 -3.12 9.39
CA ASN A 163 -13.70 -2.28 8.25
C ASN A 163 -13.42 -2.96 6.91
N LEU A 164 -12.33 -3.73 6.79
CA LEU A 164 -11.99 -4.45 5.56
C LEU A 164 -12.91 -5.65 5.34
N LEU A 165 -13.12 -6.47 6.38
CA LEU A 165 -13.84 -7.74 6.25
C LEU A 165 -15.34 -7.62 6.52
N SER A 166 -15.81 -6.47 7.02
CA SER A 166 -17.22 -6.20 7.32
C SER A 166 -17.83 -7.31 8.18
N ASP A 167 -19.02 -7.80 7.84
CA ASP A 167 -19.73 -8.83 8.59
C ASP A 167 -18.97 -10.19 8.65
N GLU A 168 -17.97 -10.38 7.79
CA GLU A 168 -17.17 -11.60 7.72
C GLU A 168 -15.83 -11.50 8.49
N TRP A 169 -15.68 -10.50 9.36
CA TRP A 169 -14.40 -10.26 10.07
C TRP A 169 -13.97 -11.41 11.01
N HIS A 170 -14.86 -12.36 11.32
CA HIS A 170 -14.57 -13.60 12.02
C HIS A 170 -14.21 -14.79 11.12
N ASP A 171 -14.32 -14.66 9.79
CA ASP A 171 -14.02 -15.77 8.89
C ASP A 171 -12.51 -16.05 8.88
N GLU A 172 -12.12 -17.20 9.43
CA GLU A 172 -10.72 -17.61 9.57
C GLU A 172 -9.99 -17.70 8.22
N LYS A 173 -10.70 -18.03 7.13
CA LYS A 173 -10.09 -18.10 5.79
C LYS A 173 -9.75 -16.71 5.27
N LEU A 174 -10.62 -15.74 5.51
CA LEU A 174 -10.37 -14.35 5.13
C LEU A 174 -9.30 -13.72 6.02
N VAL A 175 -9.34 -13.98 7.33
CA VAL A 175 -8.28 -13.56 8.25
C VAL A 175 -6.92 -14.07 7.77
N LYS A 176 -6.83 -15.34 7.42
CA LYS A 176 -5.61 -15.96 6.90
C LYS A 176 -5.18 -15.39 5.54
N LEU A 177 -6.13 -15.20 4.63
CA LEU A 177 -5.90 -14.63 3.30
C LEU A 177 -5.32 -13.21 3.39
N PHE A 178 -5.83 -12.39 4.30
CA PHE A 178 -5.41 -11.01 4.48
C PHE A 178 -4.31 -10.81 5.55
N SER A 179 -3.81 -11.89 6.16
CA SER A 179 -2.60 -11.85 7.00
C SER A 179 -1.37 -11.98 6.10
N ASN A 180 -0.81 -10.82 5.72
CA ASN A 180 0.17 -10.71 4.64
C ASN A 180 1.47 -11.47 4.93
N GLU A 181 1.89 -11.58 6.19
CA GLU A 181 3.06 -12.35 6.61
C GLU A 181 2.94 -13.83 6.27
N GLN A 182 1.72 -14.35 6.17
CA GLN A 182 1.44 -15.75 5.80
C GLN A 182 1.48 -16.00 4.29
N ASN A 183 1.47 -14.93 3.49
CA ASN A 183 1.41 -14.99 2.02
C ASN A 183 2.73 -14.59 1.35
N VAL A 184 3.78 -14.31 2.12
CA VAL A 184 5.11 -14.01 1.58
C VAL A 184 5.69 -15.26 0.90
N THR A 185 6.21 -15.09 -0.30
CA THR A 185 6.88 -16.13 -1.09
C THR A 185 8.22 -15.60 -1.60
N LYS A 186 9.04 -16.47 -2.19
CA LYS A 186 10.29 -16.07 -2.85
C LYS A 186 10.10 -15.07 -4.01
N ASP A 187 8.88 -15.01 -4.55
CA ASP A 187 8.51 -14.12 -5.67
C ASP A 187 7.93 -12.78 -5.18
N THR A 188 7.79 -12.60 -3.86
CA THR A 188 7.41 -11.31 -3.25
C THR A 188 8.47 -10.25 -3.60
N PRO A 189 8.07 -9.03 -4.02
CA PRO A 189 9.04 -8.00 -4.41
C PRO A 189 9.88 -7.48 -3.23
N PRO A 190 11.00 -6.78 -3.50
CA PRO A 190 11.80 -6.10 -2.48
C PRO A 190 10.98 -5.14 -1.61
N CYS A 191 11.29 -5.09 -0.30
CA CYS A 191 10.52 -4.38 0.72
C CYS A 191 11.35 -3.40 1.53
N PHE A 192 10.84 -2.19 1.74
CA PHE A 192 11.36 -1.26 2.75
C PHE A 192 10.29 -1.03 3.81
N ILE A 193 10.60 -1.28 5.07
CA ILE A 193 9.66 -1.21 6.20
C ILE A 193 10.16 -0.18 7.20
N TRP A 194 9.27 0.65 7.76
CA TRP A 194 9.59 1.39 8.95
C TRP A 194 8.41 1.45 9.93
N HIS A 195 8.73 1.58 11.23
CA HIS A 195 7.77 1.64 12.32
C HIS A 195 8.38 2.33 13.55
N THR A 196 7.55 2.68 14.52
CA THR A 196 8.00 3.11 15.86
C THR A 196 7.67 2.04 16.90
N ALA A 197 8.59 1.83 17.85
CA ALA A 197 8.45 0.77 18.84
C ALA A 197 7.30 1.03 19.84
N THR A 198 6.92 2.30 20.02
CA THR A 198 5.88 2.74 20.95
C THR A 198 4.54 3.03 20.26
N ASP A 199 4.33 2.56 19.04
CA ASP A 199 3.03 2.69 18.38
C ASP A 199 1.96 1.91 19.14
N GLU A 200 0.99 2.63 19.73
CA GLU A 200 -0.07 2.06 20.55
C GLU A 200 -1.29 1.61 19.71
N ALA A 201 -1.44 2.12 18.48
CA ALA A 201 -2.56 1.78 17.62
C ALA A 201 -2.31 0.54 16.76
N VAL A 202 -1.10 0.44 16.18
CA VAL A 202 -0.66 -0.71 15.39
C VAL A 202 0.63 -1.24 16.01
N PRO A 203 0.57 -2.35 16.76
CA PRO A 203 1.76 -2.90 17.42
C PRO A 203 2.89 -3.16 16.42
N VAL A 204 4.13 -2.75 16.78
CA VAL A 204 5.35 -2.94 15.98
C VAL A 204 5.61 -4.41 15.60
N LYS A 205 4.98 -5.35 16.30
CA LYS A 205 4.96 -6.79 15.97
C LYS A 205 4.50 -7.08 14.55
N ASN A 206 3.64 -6.23 13.98
CA ASN A 206 3.24 -6.33 12.57
C ASN A 206 4.46 -6.24 11.64
N SER A 207 5.33 -5.25 11.83
CA SER A 207 6.55 -5.10 11.04
C SER A 207 7.55 -6.22 11.28
N PHE A 208 7.67 -6.73 12.51
CA PHE A 208 8.54 -7.86 12.81
C PHE A 208 8.05 -9.15 12.12
N ALA A 209 6.74 -9.43 12.16
CA ALA A 209 6.17 -10.60 11.49
C ALA A 209 6.40 -10.56 9.96
N LEU A 210 6.21 -9.39 9.33
CA LEU A 210 6.50 -9.22 7.92
C LEU A 210 7.99 -9.43 7.61
N ALA A 211 8.89 -8.80 8.39
CA ALA A 211 10.33 -8.91 8.19
C ALA A 211 10.83 -10.35 8.37
N GLU A 212 10.30 -11.07 9.35
CA GLU A 212 10.60 -12.50 9.55
C GLU A 212 10.19 -13.33 8.35
N ALA A 213 8.95 -13.14 7.85
CA ALA A 213 8.45 -13.85 6.67
C ALA A 213 9.28 -13.54 5.42
N LEU A 214 9.67 -12.28 5.20
CA LEU A 214 10.55 -11.87 4.10
C LEU A 214 11.93 -12.55 4.21
N SER A 215 12.51 -12.59 5.40
CA SER A 215 13.79 -13.25 5.68
C SER A 215 13.75 -14.74 5.40
N GLN A 216 12.69 -15.43 5.85
CA GLN A 216 12.50 -16.87 5.63
C GLN A 216 12.35 -17.24 4.15
N ASN A 217 11.85 -16.30 3.33
CA ASN A 217 11.67 -16.47 1.89
C ASN A 217 12.81 -15.89 1.04
N ASN A 218 13.92 -15.41 1.66
CA ASN A 218 15.06 -14.79 0.99
C ASN A 218 14.68 -13.57 0.12
N VAL A 219 13.66 -12.83 0.50
CA VAL A 219 13.28 -11.59 -0.15
C VAL A 219 14.22 -10.48 0.31
N TYR A 220 14.68 -9.62 -0.62
CA TYR A 220 15.50 -8.46 -0.29
C TYR A 220 14.66 -7.41 0.46
N PHE A 221 15.07 -7.04 1.68
CA PHE A 221 14.35 -6.03 2.46
C PHE A 221 15.25 -5.19 3.35
N GLU A 222 14.73 -4.05 3.77
CA GLU A 222 15.31 -3.13 4.74
C GLU A 222 14.26 -2.81 5.80
N LEU A 223 14.61 -2.85 7.10
CA LEU A 223 13.71 -2.58 8.22
C LEU A 223 14.30 -1.52 9.14
N HIS A 224 13.52 -0.47 9.44
CA HIS A 224 13.85 0.58 10.39
C HIS A 224 12.83 0.63 11.52
N ILE A 225 13.29 0.46 12.76
CA ILE A 225 12.45 0.64 13.96
C ILE A 225 13.01 1.80 14.76
N PHE A 226 12.21 2.86 14.84
CA PHE A 226 12.52 4.01 15.68
C PHE A 226 12.02 3.76 17.11
N PRO A 227 12.76 4.21 18.16
CA PRO A 227 12.44 3.86 19.54
C PRO A 227 11.10 4.41 20.02
N GLU A 228 10.75 5.64 19.61
CA GLU A 228 9.57 6.35 20.10
C GLU A 228 8.82 7.03 18.96
N GLY A 229 7.51 7.12 19.06
CA GLY A 229 6.63 7.82 18.13
C GLY A 229 5.20 7.29 18.19
N CYS A 230 4.22 8.17 18.00
CA CYS A 230 2.83 7.79 17.91
C CYS A 230 2.51 7.22 16.51
N HIS A 231 1.33 6.64 16.37
CA HIS A 231 0.82 6.17 15.09
C HIS A 231 0.50 7.34 14.14
N GLY A 232 0.67 7.15 12.83
CA GLY A 232 0.17 8.10 11.82
C GLY A 232 1.09 9.30 11.57
N LEU A 233 2.41 9.14 11.75
CA LEU A 233 3.38 10.24 11.63
C LEU A 233 3.56 10.79 10.19
N GLY A 234 3.18 10.04 9.16
CA GLY A 234 3.40 10.46 7.78
C GLY A 234 4.88 10.77 7.51
N LEU A 235 5.21 12.00 7.14
CA LEU A 235 6.59 12.46 6.94
C LEU A 235 7.36 12.73 8.24
N ALA A 236 6.71 12.63 9.39
CA ALA A 236 7.33 12.83 10.71
C ALA A 236 8.10 14.16 10.84
N TYR A 237 7.55 15.26 10.32
CA TYR A 237 8.25 16.55 10.25
C TYR A 237 8.77 17.06 11.60
N ASP A 238 8.05 16.78 12.69
CA ASP A 238 8.39 17.21 14.05
C ASP A 238 9.35 16.25 14.76
N HIS A 239 9.77 15.14 14.10
CA HIS A 239 10.63 14.09 14.63
C HIS A 239 11.91 13.95 13.79
N GLN A 240 12.97 14.63 14.21
CA GLN A 240 14.22 14.74 13.44
C GLN A 240 14.91 13.40 13.18
N ASP A 241 14.76 12.46 14.10
CA ASP A 241 15.30 11.09 14.01
C ASP A 241 14.45 10.17 13.14
N ILE A 242 13.13 10.39 13.08
CA ILE A 242 12.21 9.55 12.30
C ILE A 242 12.12 10.01 10.85
N LYS A 243 12.09 11.32 10.60
CA LYS A 243 11.91 11.87 9.23
C LYS A 243 12.91 11.35 8.20
N VAL A 244 14.06 10.84 8.65
CA VAL A 244 15.09 10.23 7.77
C VAL A 244 14.58 8.99 7.02
N TRP A 245 13.45 8.42 7.44
CA TRP A 245 12.87 7.26 6.77
C TRP A 245 12.63 7.51 5.28
N SER A 246 12.22 8.73 4.91
CA SER A 246 11.93 9.10 3.52
C SER A 246 13.19 9.08 2.64
N ASP A 247 14.32 9.61 3.15
CA ASP A 247 15.62 9.54 2.47
C ASP A 247 16.10 8.09 2.32
N CYS A 248 15.94 7.28 3.38
CA CYS A 248 16.27 5.85 3.36
C CYS A 248 15.43 5.09 2.31
N ALA A 249 14.11 5.31 2.30
CA ALA A 249 13.20 4.70 1.34
C ALA A 249 13.53 5.09 -0.10
N CYS A 250 13.82 6.37 -0.36
CA CYS A 250 14.23 6.83 -1.69
C CYS A 250 15.59 6.27 -2.10
N THR A 251 16.54 6.13 -1.16
CA THR A 251 17.83 5.48 -1.40
C THR A 251 17.65 4.00 -1.74
N PHE A 252 16.76 3.29 -1.02
CA PHE A 252 16.39 1.91 -1.30
C PHE A 252 15.83 1.76 -2.72
N LEU A 253 14.87 2.62 -3.10
CA LEU A 253 14.31 2.61 -4.45
C LEU A 253 15.36 2.88 -5.54
N LYS A 254 16.27 3.84 -5.33
CA LYS A 254 17.36 4.13 -6.27
C LYS A 254 18.30 2.94 -6.47
N LYS A 255 18.59 2.15 -5.42
CA LYS A 255 19.36 0.89 -5.55
C LYS A 255 18.64 -0.14 -6.43
N LEU A 256 17.30 -0.10 -6.48
CA LEU A 256 16.49 -0.95 -7.34
C LEU A 256 16.28 -0.37 -8.75
N GLY A 257 16.82 0.82 -9.04
CA GLY A 257 16.78 1.50 -10.35
C GLY A 257 15.50 2.31 -10.61
N PHE A 258 14.91 2.87 -9.56
CA PHE A 258 13.86 3.89 -9.67
C PHE A 258 14.41 5.29 -9.91
#